data_40afcf798addb57cd347acf232b60540
#
_entry.id   40afcf798addb57cd347acf232b60540
#
_cell.length_a   1.000
_cell.length_b   1.000
_cell.length_c   1.000
_cell.angle_alpha   90.00
_cell.angle_beta   90.00
_cell.angle_gamma   90.00
#
_symmetry.space_group_name_H-M   'P 1'
#
loop_
_entity.id
_entity.type
_entity.pdbx_description
1 polymer ?
#
loop_
_entity_poly.entity_id
_entity_poly.type
_entity_poly.pdbx_seq_one_letter_code
_entity_poly.pdbx_strand_id
1 'polypeptide(L)'
;MDFFISLFSDPVGFWNSHTLLISQIGINGILATSMFLVLYSGQLSLAAPGFMAIGAYVSVLMDLYWHTPYVLNVVVAVLLAGVVGFLVGLPVLRLRGVFLAIATIGFVEALRLGVILNLPITGEGLGLKNPNADPLGGVPVILVSLVVIAFLVWRLTKGRLGNAWSAIRQDEIASLSQGIFVARYKMVAFVLSALLAGYAGALDAHLNFFVDQGSYDVARSVQILTFAVLGGTGFVLGPIVGATIVTLLPYVFQGIGDYINVISGIFLIAVIVFRPQGIVGRGGLALVRPSWWPRARAVSAPQTG
;
A
#
# COMPACT_ATOMS: atom_id res chain seq x y z
N MET A 1 12.11 5.63 -24.83
CA MET A 1 11.85 4.58 -25.82
C MET A 1 12.77 3.39 -25.61
N ASP A 2 13.94 3.63 -25.08
CA ASP A 2 14.98 2.61 -24.81
C ASP A 2 14.58 1.58 -23.74
N PHE A 3 13.71 1.95 -22.79
CA PHE A 3 13.18 1.05 -21.76
C PHE A 3 12.45 -0.18 -22.34
N PHE A 4 11.59 0.02 -23.32
CA PHE A 4 10.86 -1.08 -23.96
C PHE A 4 11.73 -1.89 -24.93
N ILE A 5 12.70 -1.24 -25.58
CA ILE A 5 13.63 -1.90 -26.50
C ILE A 5 14.58 -2.82 -25.72
N SER A 6 15.12 -2.36 -24.59
CA SER A 6 16.02 -3.16 -23.73
C SER A 6 15.31 -4.37 -23.10
N LEU A 7 14.02 -4.29 -22.81
CA LEU A 7 13.23 -5.41 -22.28
C LEU A 7 13.17 -6.60 -23.24
N PHE A 8 13.12 -6.33 -24.56
CA PHE A 8 12.99 -7.37 -25.59
C PHE A 8 14.33 -7.79 -26.18
N SER A 9 15.37 -6.94 -26.16
CA SER A 9 16.67 -7.24 -26.76
C SER A 9 17.63 -7.96 -25.84
N ASP A 10 17.63 -7.67 -24.54
CA ASP A 10 18.50 -8.33 -23.55
C ASP A 10 17.77 -8.43 -22.19
N PRO A 11 17.00 -9.51 -21.93
CA PRO A 11 16.25 -9.67 -20.70
C PRO A 11 17.13 -9.80 -19.44
N VAL A 12 18.35 -10.30 -19.55
CA VAL A 12 19.27 -10.44 -18.41
C VAL A 12 19.92 -9.10 -18.08
N GLY A 13 20.36 -8.35 -19.08
CA GLY A 13 20.87 -6.99 -18.90
C GLY A 13 19.78 -6.03 -18.40
N PHE A 14 18.55 -6.17 -18.89
CA PHE A 14 17.38 -5.44 -18.39
C PHE A 14 17.11 -5.74 -16.90
N TRP A 15 17.14 -7.01 -16.49
CA TRP A 15 16.94 -7.42 -15.11
C TRP A 15 17.98 -6.78 -14.19
N ASN A 16 19.25 -6.85 -14.52
CA ASN A 16 20.33 -6.31 -13.69
C ASN A 16 20.31 -4.77 -13.60
N SER A 17 19.96 -4.10 -14.68
CA SER A 17 19.90 -2.62 -14.70
C SER A 17 18.64 -2.05 -14.05
N HIS A 18 17.54 -2.82 -13.95
CA HIS A 18 16.26 -2.35 -13.40
C HIS A 18 15.85 -3.06 -12.10
N THR A 19 16.77 -3.74 -11.45
CA THR A 19 16.56 -4.48 -10.19
C THR A 19 15.88 -3.61 -9.12
N LEU A 20 16.37 -2.40 -8.89
CA LEU A 20 15.79 -1.48 -7.90
C LEU A 20 14.37 -1.06 -8.26
N LEU A 21 14.10 -0.80 -9.54
CA LEU A 21 12.77 -0.45 -10.02
C LEU A 21 11.77 -1.60 -9.79
N ILE A 22 12.15 -2.82 -10.15
CA ILE A 22 11.32 -4.01 -9.99
C ILE A 22 11.02 -4.26 -8.50
N SER A 23 12.04 -4.11 -7.65
CA SER A 23 11.88 -4.22 -6.20
C SER A 23 10.96 -3.17 -5.62
N GLN A 24 11.10 -1.90 -6.04
CA GLN A 24 10.22 -0.81 -5.62
C GLN A 24 8.77 -1.03 -6.06
N ILE A 25 8.54 -1.55 -7.27
CA ILE A 25 7.20 -1.94 -7.73
C ILE A 25 6.61 -3.01 -6.81
N GLY A 26 7.41 -4.00 -6.44
CA GLY A 26 6.99 -5.06 -5.52
C GLY A 26 6.61 -4.53 -4.13
N ILE A 27 7.47 -3.73 -3.51
CA ILE A 27 7.25 -3.12 -2.19
C ILE A 27 6.03 -2.19 -2.22
N ASN A 28 5.94 -1.31 -3.23
CA ASN A 28 4.80 -0.42 -3.40
C ASN A 28 3.50 -1.19 -3.67
N GLY A 29 3.58 -2.34 -4.35
CA GLY A 29 2.45 -3.25 -4.53
C GLY A 29 1.95 -3.87 -3.22
N ILE A 30 2.86 -4.25 -2.31
CA ILE A 30 2.52 -4.73 -0.97
C ILE A 30 1.89 -3.61 -0.15
N LEU A 31 2.45 -2.40 -0.16
CA LEU A 31 1.90 -1.22 0.51
C LEU A 31 0.51 -0.85 -0.02
N ALA A 32 0.34 -0.87 -1.33
CA ALA A 32 -0.96 -0.63 -1.97
C ALA A 32 -2.00 -1.69 -1.55
N THR A 33 -1.58 -2.95 -1.41
CA THR A 33 -2.44 -4.04 -0.93
C THR A 33 -2.77 -3.87 0.55
N SER A 34 -1.84 -3.39 1.38
CA SER A 34 -2.08 -3.00 2.77
C SER A 34 -3.17 -1.92 2.86
N MET A 35 -3.05 -0.85 2.07
CA MET A 35 -4.02 0.24 1.99
C MET A 35 -5.39 -0.24 1.47
N PHE A 36 -5.39 -1.17 0.51
CA PHE A 36 -6.61 -1.77 -0.01
C PHE A 36 -7.44 -2.44 1.09
N LEU A 37 -6.85 -3.18 2.01
CA LEU A 37 -7.58 -3.85 3.10
C LEU A 37 -8.37 -2.85 3.96
N VAL A 38 -7.76 -1.72 4.29
CA VAL A 38 -8.38 -0.66 5.10
C VAL A 38 -9.50 0.01 4.31
N LEU A 39 -9.27 0.38 3.05
CA LEU A 39 -10.29 0.98 2.19
C LEU A 39 -11.43 0.00 1.89
N TYR A 40 -11.13 -1.29 1.72
CA TYR A 40 -12.14 -2.33 1.47
C TYR A 40 -13.05 -2.55 2.68
N SER A 41 -12.54 -2.33 3.90
CA SER A 41 -13.33 -2.37 5.14
C SER A 41 -14.11 -1.09 5.45
N GLY A 42 -14.08 -0.10 4.55
CA GLY A 42 -14.77 1.17 4.71
C GLY A 42 -14.07 2.17 5.63
N GLN A 43 -12.76 2.01 5.86
CA GLN A 43 -11.94 2.90 6.68
C GLN A 43 -11.03 3.73 5.79
N LEU A 44 -10.84 5.02 6.13
CA LEU A 44 -9.83 5.88 5.52
C LEU A 44 -8.72 6.10 6.54
N SER A 45 -7.65 5.29 6.45
CA SER A 45 -6.49 5.42 7.34
C SER A 45 -5.22 5.70 6.53
N LEU A 46 -4.41 6.61 7.02
CA LEU A 46 -3.14 7.02 6.44
C LEU A 46 -1.95 6.56 7.30
N ALA A 47 -2.13 5.52 8.12
CA ALA A 47 -1.11 5.01 9.04
C ALA A 47 -0.01 4.15 8.39
N ALA A 48 -0.18 3.75 7.13
CA ALA A 48 0.71 2.79 6.48
C ALA A 48 2.20 3.15 6.54
N PRO A 49 2.66 4.41 6.30
CA PRO A 49 4.07 4.76 6.44
C PRO A 49 4.61 4.63 7.87
N GLY A 50 3.79 4.88 8.89
CA GLY A 50 4.19 4.66 10.28
C GLY A 50 4.49 3.18 10.56
N PHE A 51 3.63 2.27 10.11
CA PHE A 51 3.90 0.84 10.25
C PHE A 51 5.06 0.37 9.37
N MET A 52 5.24 0.95 8.18
CA MET A 52 6.40 0.74 7.32
C MET A 52 7.69 1.17 8.05
N ALA A 53 7.69 2.33 8.69
CA ALA A 53 8.82 2.81 9.47
C ALA A 53 9.19 1.86 10.62
N ILE A 54 8.19 1.39 11.39
CA ILE A 54 8.41 0.40 12.46
C ILE A 54 9.08 -0.85 11.87
N GLY A 55 8.55 -1.38 10.76
CA GLY A 55 9.11 -2.55 10.10
C GLY A 55 10.56 -2.35 9.67
N ALA A 56 10.86 -1.23 9.03
CA ALA A 56 12.20 -0.90 8.54
C ALA A 56 13.20 -0.72 9.68
N TYR A 57 12.90 0.15 10.64
CA TYR A 57 13.83 0.43 11.74
C TYR A 57 14.10 -0.78 12.63
N VAL A 58 13.05 -1.53 13.00
CA VAL A 58 13.20 -2.73 13.83
C VAL A 58 14.04 -3.77 13.12
N SER A 59 13.83 -4.00 11.83
CA SER A 59 14.56 -4.99 11.06
C SER A 59 16.06 -4.63 10.97
N VAL A 60 16.40 -3.35 10.71
CA VAL A 60 17.80 -2.88 10.66
C VAL A 60 18.44 -2.88 12.03
N LEU A 61 17.74 -2.47 13.08
CA LEU A 61 18.28 -2.48 14.45
C LEU A 61 18.62 -3.89 14.93
N MET A 62 17.78 -4.87 14.61
CA MET A 62 18.06 -6.27 14.93
C MET A 62 19.30 -6.79 14.19
N ASP A 63 19.47 -6.38 12.93
CA ASP A 63 20.64 -6.76 12.15
C ASP A 63 21.93 -6.12 12.69
N LEU A 64 21.88 -4.82 13.02
CA LEU A 64 23.05 -4.07 13.52
C LEU A 64 23.49 -4.49 14.92
N TYR A 65 22.57 -4.66 15.85
CA TYR A 65 22.92 -4.89 17.27
C TYR A 65 22.99 -6.37 17.65
N TRP A 66 22.18 -7.22 17.00
CA TRP A 66 22.07 -8.64 17.38
C TRP A 66 22.54 -9.61 16.30
N HIS A 67 22.93 -9.10 15.12
CA HIS A 67 23.40 -9.92 13.99
C HIS A 67 22.51 -11.14 13.72
N THR A 68 21.19 -10.94 13.83
CA THR A 68 20.20 -12.00 13.69
C THR A 68 19.93 -12.33 12.22
N PRO A 69 19.53 -13.57 11.89
CA PRO A 69 19.25 -13.94 10.51
C PRO A 69 18.09 -13.14 9.95
N TYR A 70 18.17 -12.79 8.66
CA TYR A 70 17.22 -11.97 7.92
C TYR A 70 15.74 -12.33 8.18
N VAL A 71 15.43 -13.65 8.15
CA VAL A 71 14.04 -14.12 8.34
C VAL A 71 13.51 -13.74 9.74
N LEU A 72 14.34 -13.84 10.77
CA LEU A 72 13.97 -13.47 12.13
C LEU A 72 13.73 -11.97 12.26
N ASN A 73 14.60 -11.15 11.64
CA ASN A 73 14.45 -9.69 11.61
C ASN A 73 13.11 -9.28 11.01
N VAL A 74 12.76 -9.86 9.86
CA VAL A 74 11.49 -9.59 9.19
C VAL A 74 10.29 -10.04 10.02
N VAL A 75 10.33 -11.24 10.60
CA VAL A 75 9.22 -11.78 11.42
C VAL A 75 8.98 -10.90 12.65
N VAL A 76 10.02 -10.52 13.38
CA VAL A 76 9.89 -9.67 14.58
C VAL A 76 9.39 -8.27 14.20
N ALA A 77 9.92 -7.68 13.12
CA ALA A 77 9.49 -6.39 12.61
C ALA A 77 8.00 -6.38 12.25
N VAL A 78 7.52 -7.42 11.54
CA VAL A 78 6.11 -7.59 11.17
C VAL A 78 5.22 -7.73 12.40
N LEU A 79 5.61 -8.60 13.34
CA LEU A 79 4.82 -8.81 14.56
C LEU A 79 4.74 -7.54 15.41
N LEU A 80 5.84 -6.80 15.54
CA LEU A 80 5.84 -5.53 16.27
C LEU A 80 4.96 -4.48 15.60
N ALA A 81 5.02 -4.35 14.28
CA ALA A 81 4.12 -3.49 13.52
C ALA A 81 2.65 -3.88 13.74
N GLY A 82 2.34 -5.18 13.78
CA GLY A 82 1.00 -5.68 14.10
C GLY A 82 0.53 -5.38 15.51
N VAL A 83 1.41 -5.54 16.52
CA VAL A 83 1.11 -5.19 17.93
C VAL A 83 0.86 -3.70 18.07
N VAL A 84 1.72 -2.85 17.51
CA VAL A 84 1.52 -1.40 17.50
C VAL A 84 0.24 -1.04 16.75
N GLY A 85 -0.03 -1.70 15.62
CA GLY A 85 -1.28 -1.55 14.87
C GLY A 85 -2.51 -1.89 15.70
N PHE A 86 -2.47 -2.96 16.51
CA PHE A 86 -3.54 -3.29 17.44
C PHE A 86 -3.71 -2.24 18.53
N LEU A 87 -2.61 -1.80 19.17
CA LEU A 87 -2.65 -0.80 20.25
C LEU A 87 -3.17 0.56 19.76
N VAL A 88 -2.68 1.03 18.61
CA VAL A 88 -3.12 2.28 17.98
C VAL A 88 -4.56 2.15 17.46
N GLY A 89 -4.93 1.00 16.94
CA GLY A 89 -6.27 0.72 16.45
C GLY A 89 -7.35 0.83 17.54
N LEU A 90 -7.06 0.49 18.80
CA LEU A 90 -8.02 0.56 19.89
C LEU A 90 -8.65 1.96 20.08
N PRO A 91 -7.88 3.05 20.20
CA PRO A 91 -8.44 4.40 20.29
C PRO A 91 -8.85 4.95 18.92
N VAL A 92 -8.06 4.72 17.88
CA VAL A 92 -8.20 5.41 16.58
C VAL A 92 -9.44 4.92 15.82
N LEU A 93 -9.79 3.64 15.89
CA LEU A 93 -10.96 3.09 15.22
C LEU A 93 -12.31 3.50 15.84
N ARG A 94 -12.32 4.23 16.95
CA ARG A 94 -13.52 4.89 17.46
C ARG A 94 -13.90 6.11 16.63
N LEU A 95 -12.95 6.67 15.88
CA LEU A 95 -13.14 7.78 14.96
C LEU A 95 -13.68 7.29 13.61
N ARG A 96 -14.39 8.15 12.89
CA ARG A 96 -15.04 7.83 11.61
C ARG A 96 -14.62 8.81 10.52
N GLY A 97 -14.58 8.33 9.28
CA GLY A 97 -14.35 9.17 8.11
C GLY A 97 -13.04 9.94 8.16
N VAL A 98 -13.10 11.25 7.97
CA VAL A 98 -11.94 12.14 7.90
C VAL A 98 -11.18 12.22 9.23
N PHE A 99 -11.89 12.15 10.37
CA PHE A 99 -11.25 12.19 11.69
C PHE A 99 -10.30 10.99 11.91
N LEU A 100 -10.64 9.83 11.37
CA LEU A 100 -9.78 8.66 11.38
C LEU A 100 -8.48 8.93 10.56
N ALA A 101 -8.61 9.55 9.39
CA ALA A 101 -7.46 9.90 8.56
C ALA A 101 -6.54 10.90 9.28
N ILE A 102 -7.09 11.95 9.90
CA ILE A 102 -6.31 12.95 10.63
C ILE A 102 -5.58 12.32 11.81
N ALA A 103 -6.25 11.48 12.59
CA ALA A 103 -5.64 10.79 13.73
C ALA A 103 -4.50 9.85 13.29
N THR A 104 -4.66 9.17 12.14
CA THR A 104 -3.61 8.29 11.61
C THR A 104 -2.43 9.05 11.02
N ILE A 105 -2.63 10.24 10.44
CA ILE A 105 -1.53 11.15 10.08
C ILE A 105 -0.80 11.59 11.35
N GLY A 106 -1.54 12.00 12.40
CA GLY A 106 -0.95 12.36 13.68
C GLY A 106 -0.11 11.23 14.29
N PHE A 107 -0.54 9.97 14.16
CA PHE A 107 0.25 8.80 14.56
C PHE A 107 1.56 8.70 13.77
N VAL A 108 1.52 8.86 12.43
CA VAL A 108 2.72 8.79 11.58
C VAL A 108 3.73 9.87 11.99
N GLU A 109 3.29 11.12 12.16
CA GLU A 109 4.16 12.23 12.56
C GLU A 109 4.66 12.08 14.01
N ALA A 110 3.82 11.62 14.92
CA ALA A 110 4.23 11.37 16.31
C ALA A 110 5.29 10.26 16.38
N LEU A 111 5.17 9.21 15.57
CA LEU A 111 6.18 8.16 15.47
C LEU A 111 7.47 8.71 14.86
N ARG A 112 7.37 9.42 13.74
CA ARG A 112 8.51 9.96 12.99
C ARG A 112 9.31 10.98 13.81
N LEU A 113 8.64 12.00 14.32
CA LEU A 113 9.28 13.09 15.03
C LEU A 113 9.47 12.79 16.53
N GLY A 114 8.53 12.08 17.15
CA GLY A 114 8.57 11.79 18.58
C GLY A 114 9.49 10.62 18.94
N VAL A 115 9.47 9.56 18.16
CA VAL A 115 10.21 8.32 18.44
C VAL A 115 11.47 8.24 17.60
N ILE A 116 11.35 8.24 16.28
CA ILE A 116 12.50 7.96 15.39
C ILE A 116 13.55 9.06 15.46
N LEU A 117 13.14 10.34 15.48
CA LEU A 117 14.07 11.46 15.52
C LEU A 117 14.83 11.58 16.85
N ASN A 118 14.21 11.21 17.96
CA ASN A 118 14.73 11.50 19.31
C ASN A 118 15.42 10.31 19.98
N LEU A 119 15.34 9.11 19.44
CA LEU A 119 16.02 7.94 20.03
C LEU A 119 17.45 7.82 19.51
N PRO A 120 18.46 7.71 20.39
CA PRO A 120 19.86 7.54 19.98
C PRO A 120 20.09 6.31 19.12
N ILE A 121 19.36 5.22 19.40
CA ILE A 121 19.47 3.95 18.67
C ILE A 121 18.96 4.04 17.22
N THR A 122 18.17 5.03 16.87
CA THR A 122 17.64 5.24 15.51
C THR A 122 18.46 6.22 14.68
N GLY A 123 19.59 6.69 15.20
CA GLY A 123 20.51 7.59 14.51
C GLY A 123 20.17 9.07 14.62
N GLU A 124 19.30 9.50 15.56
CA GLU A 124 19.00 10.91 15.89
C GLU A 124 18.72 11.79 14.64
N GLY A 125 17.95 11.26 13.69
CA GLY A 125 17.63 11.98 12.46
C GLY A 125 18.67 11.88 11.34
N LEU A 126 19.86 11.33 11.59
CA LEU A 126 20.86 11.04 10.56
C LEU A 126 20.53 9.75 9.79
N GLY A 127 19.53 8.97 10.26
CA GLY A 127 19.18 7.68 9.69
C GLY A 127 20.14 6.54 10.08
N LEU A 128 19.79 5.32 9.67
CA LEU A 128 20.57 4.12 9.94
C LEU A 128 21.19 3.59 8.65
N LYS A 129 22.49 3.30 8.68
CA LYS A 129 23.14 2.54 7.60
C LYS A 129 22.84 1.06 7.78
N ASN A 130 22.42 0.41 6.70
CA ASN A 130 22.30 -1.04 6.64
C ASN A 130 23.45 -1.62 5.80
N PRO A 131 24.56 -2.08 6.41
CA PRO A 131 25.70 -2.61 5.67
C PRO A 131 25.41 -3.96 4.99
N ASN A 132 24.40 -4.68 5.46
CA ASN A 132 24.01 -6.00 4.97
C ASN A 132 22.86 -5.93 3.94
N ALA A 133 22.58 -4.75 3.38
CA ALA A 133 21.59 -4.62 2.31
C ALA A 133 22.04 -5.42 1.07
N ASP A 134 21.11 -6.21 0.54
CA ASP A 134 21.33 -7.02 -0.68
C ASP A 134 20.23 -6.69 -1.71
N PRO A 135 20.47 -5.69 -2.58
CA PRO A 135 19.49 -5.30 -3.58
C PRO A 135 19.20 -6.38 -4.62
N LEU A 136 20.19 -7.23 -4.95
CA LEU A 136 20.04 -8.25 -5.97
C LEU A 136 19.38 -9.52 -5.44
N GLY A 137 19.78 -10.00 -4.26
CA GLY A 137 19.22 -11.18 -3.62
C GLY A 137 17.79 -11.01 -3.14
N GLY A 138 17.37 -9.76 -2.84
CA GLY A 138 16.04 -9.44 -2.34
C GLY A 138 14.91 -9.49 -3.38
N VAL A 139 15.18 -9.30 -4.67
CA VAL A 139 14.15 -9.18 -5.73
C VAL A 139 13.23 -10.39 -5.82
N PRO A 140 13.74 -11.64 -5.92
CA PRO A 140 12.86 -12.80 -6.03
C PRO A 140 11.99 -12.97 -4.78
N VAL A 141 12.52 -12.66 -3.60
CA VAL A 141 11.76 -12.70 -2.33
C VAL A 141 10.61 -11.70 -2.35
N ILE A 142 10.87 -10.47 -2.82
CA ILE A 142 9.86 -9.39 -2.93
C ILE A 142 8.75 -9.81 -3.91
N LEU A 143 9.09 -10.31 -5.09
CA LEU A 143 8.10 -10.70 -6.10
C LEU A 143 7.26 -11.91 -5.66
N VAL A 144 7.90 -12.93 -5.10
CA VAL A 144 7.19 -14.11 -4.58
C VAL A 144 6.27 -13.70 -3.44
N SER A 145 6.75 -12.86 -2.51
CA SER A 145 5.92 -12.39 -1.40
C SER A 145 4.74 -11.53 -1.87
N LEU A 146 4.92 -10.68 -2.88
CA LEU A 146 3.83 -9.92 -3.48
C LEU A 146 2.73 -10.84 -4.03
N VAL A 147 3.12 -11.90 -4.77
CA VAL A 147 2.17 -12.87 -5.33
C VAL A 147 1.45 -13.62 -4.21
N VAL A 148 2.18 -14.08 -3.20
CA VAL A 148 1.60 -14.80 -2.04
C VAL A 148 0.63 -13.89 -1.26
N ILE A 149 1.03 -12.64 -0.99
CA ILE A 149 0.18 -11.65 -0.29
C ILE A 149 -1.07 -11.34 -1.12
N ALA A 150 -0.92 -11.10 -2.43
CA ALA A 150 -2.06 -10.86 -3.31
C ALA A 150 -3.04 -12.04 -3.31
N PHE A 151 -2.53 -13.27 -3.36
CA PHE A 151 -3.35 -14.48 -3.28
C PHE A 151 -4.06 -14.62 -1.92
N LEU A 152 -3.34 -14.40 -0.81
CA LEU A 152 -3.92 -14.46 0.54
C LEU A 152 -5.03 -13.41 0.73
N VAL A 153 -4.78 -12.16 0.33
CA VAL A 153 -5.76 -11.08 0.43
C VAL A 153 -6.95 -11.35 -0.49
N TRP A 154 -6.74 -11.87 -1.69
CA TRP A 154 -7.82 -12.28 -2.57
C TRP A 154 -8.70 -13.37 -1.94
N ARG A 155 -8.10 -14.35 -1.27
CA ARG A 155 -8.84 -15.41 -0.58
C ARG A 155 -9.61 -14.85 0.64
N LEU A 156 -8.99 -13.93 1.39
CA LEU A 156 -9.65 -13.24 2.51
C LEU A 156 -10.88 -12.43 2.05
N THR A 157 -10.77 -11.72 0.93
CA THR A 157 -11.87 -10.90 0.39
C THR A 157 -13.02 -11.73 -0.16
N LYS A 158 -12.79 -12.98 -0.56
CA LYS A 158 -13.84 -13.92 -0.96
C LYS A 158 -14.46 -14.70 0.21
N GLY A 159 -13.85 -14.65 1.38
CA GLY A 159 -14.30 -15.36 2.57
C GLY A 159 -15.34 -14.58 3.38
N ARG A 160 -15.67 -15.13 4.57
CA ARG A 160 -16.59 -14.50 5.52
C ARG A 160 -16.14 -13.10 5.95
N LEU A 161 -14.81 -12.89 6.11
CA LEU A 161 -14.24 -11.58 6.44
C LEU A 161 -14.51 -10.55 5.35
N GLY A 162 -14.28 -10.91 4.08
CA GLY A 162 -14.51 -10.01 2.95
C GLY A 162 -15.98 -9.63 2.78
N ASN A 163 -16.90 -10.57 2.99
CA ASN A 163 -18.33 -10.29 2.95
C ASN A 163 -18.74 -9.32 4.09
N ALA A 164 -18.23 -9.52 5.30
CA ALA A 164 -18.48 -8.62 6.42
C ALA A 164 -17.91 -7.20 6.15
N TRP A 165 -16.66 -7.08 5.64
CA TRP A 165 -16.10 -5.79 5.25
C TRP A 165 -16.89 -5.10 4.14
N SER A 166 -17.35 -5.86 3.14
CA SER A 166 -18.18 -5.32 2.08
C SER A 166 -19.52 -4.79 2.57
N ALA A 167 -20.15 -5.48 3.55
CA ALA A 167 -21.39 -5.03 4.19
C ALA A 167 -21.13 -3.74 5.01
N ILE A 168 -20.09 -3.72 5.86
CA ILE A 168 -19.72 -2.57 6.68
C ILE A 168 -19.45 -1.33 5.80
N ARG A 169 -18.76 -1.52 4.66
CA ARG A 169 -18.46 -0.43 3.73
C ARG A 169 -19.72 0.17 3.09
N GLN A 170 -20.77 -0.63 2.86
CA GLN A 170 -22.02 -0.16 2.28
C GLN A 170 -22.88 0.61 3.29
N ASP A 171 -23.10 0.04 4.46
CA ASP A 171 -23.83 0.66 5.56
C ASP A 171 -23.41 0.04 6.90
N GLU A 172 -22.75 0.86 7.72
CA GLU A 172 -22.25 0.44 9.04
C GLU A 172 -23.40 0.18 10.03
N ILE A 173 -24.47 0.99 9.95
CA ILE A 173 -25.62 0.88 10.87
C ILE A 173 -26.45 -0.35 10.53
N ALA A 174 -26.72 -0.59 9.25
CA ALA A 174 -27.41 -1.78 8.78
C ALA A 174 -26.63 -3.06 9.11
N SER A 175 -25.29 -3.02 9.03
CA SER A 175 -24.43 -4.15 9.40
C SER A 175 -24.52 -4.50 10.90
N LEU A 176 -24.58 -3.47 11.76
CA LEU A 176 -24.79 -3.67 13.21
C LEU A 176 -26.15 -4.35 13.50
N SER A 177 -27.19 -3.93 12.80
CA SER A 177 -28.54 -4.51 12.95
C SER A 177 -28.60 -5.99 12.51
N GLN A 178 -27.70 -6.41 11.63
CA GLN A 178 -27.54 -7.80 11.20
C GLN A 178 -26.61 -8.63 12.11
N GLY A 179 -26.19 -8.10 13.26
CA GLY A 179 -25.33 -8.78 14.21
C GLY A 179 -23.84 -8.81 13.84
N ILE A 180 -23.38 -7.99 12.88
CA ILE A 180 -21.97 -7.89 12.53
C ILE A 180 -21.26 -6.98 13.55
N PHE A 181 -20.26 -7.50 14.25
CA PHE A 181 -19.44 -6.74 15.19
C PHE A 181 -18.45 -5.81 14.45
N VAL A 182 -18.92 -4.66 13.97
CA VAL A 182 -18.19 -3.73 13.11
C VAL A 182 -16.80 -3.40 13.65
N ALA A 183 -16.67 -3.07 14.94
CA ALA A 183 -15.39 -2.72 15.55
C ALA A 183 -14.33 -3.84 15.44
N ARG A 184 -14.75 -5.11 15.63
CA ARG A 184 -13.84 -6.27 15.50
C ARG A 184 -13.36 -6.46 14.07
N TYR A 185 -14.28 -6.38 13.10
CA TYR A 185 -13.91 -6.54 11.67
C TYR A 185 -13.03 -5.40 11.18
N LYS A 186 -13.28 -4.16 11.61
CA LYS A 186 -12.42 -3.01 11.31
C LYS A 186 -11.04 -3.17 11.94
N MET A 187 -10.95 -3.64 13.19
CA MET A 187 -9.68 -3.91 13.86
C MET A 187 -8.85 -4.97 13.11
N VAL A 188 -9.49 -6.06 12.68
CA VAL A 188 -8.79 -7.11 11.90
C VAL A 188 -8.22 -6.54 10.60
N ALA A 189 -8.99 -5.73 9.85
CA ALA A 189 -8.50 -5.10 8.63
C ALA A 189 -7.32 -4.16 8.90
N PHE A 190 -7.39 -3.38 9.97
CA PHE A 190 -6.36 -2.42 10.36
C PHE A 190 -5.05 -3.12 10.80
N VAL A 191 -5.15 -4.18 11.61
CA VAL A 191 -3.98 -4.97 12.03
C VAL A 191 -3.35 -5.72 10.85
N LEU A 192 -4.15 -6.31 9.97
CA LEU A 192 -3.63 -6.95 8.76
C LEU A 192 -2.90 -5.93 7.85
N SER A 193 -3.44 -4.72 7.73
CA SER A 193 -2.77 -3.63 7.02
C SER A 193 -1.45 -3.26 7.70
N ALA A 194 -1.41 -3.15 9.03
CA ALA A 194 -0.18 -2.86 9.77
C ALA A 194 0.90 -3.95 9.57
N LEU A 195 0.51 -5.23 9.61
CA LEU A 195 1.40 -6.36 9.33
C LEU A 195 2.00 -6.27 7.93
N LEU A 196 1.19 -6.00 6.91
CA LEU A 196 1.64 -5.89 5.52
C LEU A 196 2.53 -4.66 5.30
N ALA A 197 2.19 -3.51 5.91
CA ALA A 197 3.00 -2.31 5.83
C ALA A 197 4.34 -2.48 6.56
N GLY A 198 4.36 -3.12 7.74
CA GLY A 198 5.57 -3.49 8.46
C GLY A 198 6.45 -4.46 7.66
N TYR A 199 5.85 -5.44 6.99
CA TYR A 199 6.54 -6.35 6.10
C TYR A 199 7.20 -5.62 4.93
N ALA A 200 6.45 -4.73 4.26
CA ALA A 200 6.99 -3.91 3.18
C ALA A 200 8.16 -3.03 3.66
N GLY A 201 8.08 -2.48 4.88
CA GLY A 201 9.15 -1.70 5.48
C GLY A 201 10.41 -2.52 5.78
N ALA A 202 10.26 -3.73 6.31
CA ALA A 202 11.38 -4.63 6.55
C ALA A 202 12.07 -5.02 5.23
N LEU A 203 11.31 -5.30 4.16
CA LEU A 203 11.87 -5.57 2.83
C LEU A 203 12.59 -4.34 2.26
N ASP A 204 12.00 -3.16 2.38
CA ASP A 204 12.58 -1.90 1.90
C ASP A 204 13.92 -1.59 2.58
N ALA A 205 14.00 -1.83 3.88
CA ALA A 205 15.21 -1.64 4.68
C ALA A 205 16.36 -2.56 4.29
N HIS A 206 16.06 -3.78 3.82
CA HIS A 206 17.09 -4.71 3.33
C HIS A 206 17.44 -4.50 1.84
N LEU A 207 16.61 -3.78 1.12
CA LEU A 207 16.90 -3.36 -0.25
C LEU A 207 17.82 -2.12 -0.28
N ASN A 208 17.63 -1.21 0.65
CA ASN A 208 18.32 0.06 0.71
C ASN A 208 19.48 0.02 1.73
N PHE A 209 20.62 0.63 1.37
CA PHE A 209 21.76 0.76 2.26
C PHE A 209 21.56 1.79 3.39
N PHE A 210 20.44 2.52 3.32
CA PHE A 210 20.16 3.62 4.23
C PHE A 210 18.68 3.74 4.49
N VAL A 211 18.31 3.87 5.76
CA VAL A 211 16.94 4.07 6.22
C VAL A 211 16.86 5.39 6.97
N ASP A 212 16.08 6.32 6.44
CA ASP A 212 15.89 7.64 7.03
C ASP A 212 14.42 7.90 7.39
N GLN A 213 14.21 8.83 8.32
CA GLN A 213 12.88 9.22 8.76
C GLN A 213 12.06 9.98 7.69
N GLY A 214 12.75 10.67 6.74
CA GLY A 214 12.10 11.45 5.68
C GLY A 214 11.33 10.59 4.71
N SER A 215 11.71 9.32 4.58
CA SER A 215 11.03 8.35 3.70
C SER A 215 9.65 7.92 4.20
N TYR A 216 9.26 8.24 5.45
CA TYR A 216 8.02 7.78 6.09
C TYR A 216 7.10 8.94 6.49
N ASP A 217 7.05 9.98 5.69
CA ASP A 217 6.29 11.19 5.94
C ASP A 217 4.81 11.13 5.49
N VAL A 218 4.09 12.22 5.66
CA VAL A 218 2.69 12.37 5.21
C VAL A 218 2.58 12.28 3.69
N ALA A 219 3.57 12.76 2.93
CA ALA A 219 3.55 12.66 1.47
C ALA A 219 3.56 11.19 1.03
N ARG A 220 4.32 10.34 1.73
CA ARG A 220 4.30 8.89 1.52
C ARG A 220 2.93 8.27 1.81
N SER A 221 2.21 8.77 2.83
CA SER A 221 0.83 8.33 3.14
C SER A 221 -0.12 8.60 1.97
N VAL A 222 -0.04 9.81 1.41
CA VAL A 222 -0.85 10.22 0.25
C VAL A 222 -0.47 9.42 -1.00
N GLN A 223 0.81 9.15 -1.19
CA GLN A 223 1.29 8.34 -2.32
C GLN A 223 0.75 6.90 -2.25
N ILE A 224 0.77 6.26 -1.08
CA ILE A 224 0.23 4.90 -0.89
C ILE A 224 -1.29 4.88 -1.11
N LEU A 225 -2.00 5.90 -0.61
CA LEU A 225 -3.43 6.07 -0.88
C LEU A 225 -3.69 6.16 -2.38
N THR A 226 -2.86 6.93 -3.08
CA THR A 226 -2.95 7.10 -4.53
C THR A 226 -2.80 5.78 -5.28
N PHE A 227 -1.86 4.92 -4.89
CA PHE A 227 -1.72 3.58 -5.47
C PHE A 227 -3.03 2.80 -5.41
N ALA A 228 -3.66 2.80 -4.23
CA ALA A 228 -4.89 2.04 -4.01
C ALA A 228 -6.11 2.64 -4.73
N VAL A 229 -6.23 3.97 -4.74
CA VAL A 229 -7.36 4.67 -5.38
C VAL A 229 -7.24 4.62 -6.91
N LEU A 230 -6.06 4.90 -7.45
CA LEU A 230 -5.78 4.85 -8.88
C LEU A 230 -5.96 3.44 -9.44
N GLY A 231 -5.46 2.44 -8.74
CA GLY A 231 -5.65 1.05 -9.12
C GLY A 231 -7.11 0.58 -9.03
N GLY A 232 -7.85 1.13 -8.07
CA GLY A 232 -9.25 0.80 -7.79
C GLY A 232 -9.42 -0.22 -6.67
N THR A 233 -10.39 0.04 -5.80
CA THR A 233 -10.69 -0.80 -4.62
C THR A 233 -11.73 -1.90 -4.89
N GLY A 234 -12.03 -2.18 -6.15
CA GLY A 234 -12.99 -3.23 -6.55
C GLY A 234 -12.41 -4.64 -6.57
N PHE A 235 -11.11 -4.75 -6.83
CA PHE A 235 -10.40 -6.03 -6.98
C PHE A 235 -8.97 -5.92 -6.42
N VAL A 236 -8.45 -7.01 -5.85
CA VAL A 236 -7.15 -7.03 -5.14
C VAL A 236 -5.97 -6.65 -6.03
N LEU A 237 -6.00 -7.01 -7.32
CA LEU A 237 -4.94 -6.63 -8.26
C LEU A 237 -4.97 -5.15 -8.65
N GLY A 238 -6.09 -4.44 -8.42
CA GLY A 238 -6.19 -3.01 -8.71
C GLY A 238 -5.09 -2.19 -8.09
N PRO A 239 -4.95 -2.19 -6.76
CA PRO A 239 -3.89 -1.45 -6.05
C PRO A 239 -2.48 -1.78 -6.54
N ILE A 240 -2.19 -3.04 -6.88
CA ILE A 240 -0.89 -3.48 -7.41
C ILE A 240 -0.63 -2.84 -8.77
N VAL A 241 -1.63 -2.83 -9.65
CA VAL A 241 -1.54 -2.13 -10.96
C VAL A 241 -1.36 -0.63 -10.75
N GLY A 242 -2.09 -0.02 -9.82
CA GLY A 242 -1.92 1.40 -9.48
C GLY A 242 -0.51 1.72 -8.98
N ALA A 243 0.03 0.90 -8.07
CA ALA A 243 1.41 1.03 -7.59
C ALA A 243 2.42 0.89 -8.73
N THR A 244 2.24 -0.09 -9.61
CA THR A 244 3.11 -0.30 -10.77
C THR A 244 3.13 0.93 -11.68
N ILE A 245 1.96 1.47 -12.03
CA ILE A 245 1.85 2.64 -12.91
C ILE A 245 2.51 3.86 -12.29
N VAL A 246 2.20 4.18 -11.03
CA VAL A 246 2.77 5.37 -10.38
C VAL A 246 4.27 5.23 -10.17
N THR A 247 4.77 4.03 -9.87
CA THR A 247 6.21 3.78 -9.70
C THR A 247 6.95 3.83 -11.04
N LEU A 248 6.36 3.37 -12.13
CA LEU A 248 6.97 3.42 -13.46
C LEU A 248 6.97 4.83 -14.08
N LEU A 249 6.01 5.67 -13.69
CA LEU A 249 5.80 6.98 -14.31
C LEU A 249 7.07 7.84 -14.34
N PRO A 250 7.82 8.03 -13.23
CA PRO A 250 9.06 8.79 -13.22
C PRO A 250 10.13 8.22 -14.16
N TYR A 251 10.20 6.91 -14.30
CA TYR A 251 11.18 6.25 -15.17
C TYR A 251 10.88 6.44 -16.66
N VAL A 252 9.59 6.46 -17.03
CA VAL A 252 9.16 6.70 -18.42
C VAL A 252 9.44 8.16 -18.84
N PHE A 253 9.34 9.10 -17.90
CA PHE A 253 9.52 10.53 -18.14
C PHE A 253 10.90 11.08 -17.75
N GLN A 254 11.90 10.25 -17.48
CA GLN A 254 13.26 10.67 -17.09
C GLN A 254 13.92 11.68 -18.05
N GLY A 255 13.50 11.75 -19.32
CA GLY A 255 14.02 12.71 -20.29
C GLY A 255 13.55 14.18 -20.11
N ILE A 256 12.65 14.46 -19.16
CA ILE A 256 11.98 15.78 -19.02
C ILE A 256 12.61 16.60 -17.86
N GLY A 257 13.60 16.06 -17.14
CA GLY A 257 14.33 16.77 -16.09
C GLY A 257 13.46 17.13 -14.87
N ASP A 258 13.61 18.35 -14.33
CA ASP A 258 12.99 18.79 -13.06
C ASP A 258 11.45 18.81 -13.07
N TYR A 259 10.82 18.78 -14.24
CA TYR A 259 9.35 18.80 -14.37
C TYR A 259 8.67 17.46 -14.12
N ILE A 260 9.42 16.38 -13.84
CA ILE A 260 8.90 15.03 -13.67
C ILE A 260 7.83 14.93 -12.57
N ASN A 261 8.03 15.63 -11.45
CA ASN A 261 7.08 15.63 -10.32
C ASN A 261 5.78 16.36 -10.71
N VAL A 262 5.86 17.43 -11.46
CA VAL A 262 4.70 18.21 -11.95
C VAL A 262 3.90 17.38 -12.94
N ILE A 263 4.56 16.75 -13.89
CA ILE A 263 3.93 15.89 -14.91
C ILE A 263 3.27 14.68 -14.26
N SER A 264 3.95 14.05 -13.29
CA SER A 264 3.39 12.94 -12.53
C SER A 264 2.14 13.36 -11.75
N GLY A 265 2.15 14.54 -11.13
CA GLY A 265 0.99 15.10 -10.44
C GLY A 265 -0.18 15.39 -11.39
N ILE A 266 0.08 16.02 -12.54
CA ILE A 266 -0.94 16.29 -13.56
C ILE A 266 -1.54 14.99 -14.12
N PHE A 267 -0.68 14.02 -14.44
CA PHE A 267 -1.14 12.70 -14.91
C PHE A 267 -2.05 12.02 -13.88
N LEU A 268 -1.68 12.09 -12.61
CA LEU A 268 -2.44 11.53 -11.51
C LEU A 268 -3.81 12.18 -11.36
N ILE A 269 -3.87 13.52 -11.41
CA ILE A 269 -5.12 14.29 -11.41
C ILE A 269 -5.98 13.88 -12.62
N ALA A 270 -5.40 13.81 -13.80
CA ALA A 270 -6.09 13.40 -15.01
C ALA A 270 -6.71 12.01 -14.85
N VAL A 271 -5.95 11.02 -14.36
CA VAL A 271 -6.47 9.66 -14.18
C VAL A 271 -7.62 9.63 -13.16
N ILE A 272 -7.50 10.34 -12.02
CA ILE A 272 -8.55 10.39 -10.99
C ILE A 272 -9.83 11.05 -11.56
N VAL A 273 -9.69 12.14 -12.32
CA VAL A 273 -10.84 12.86 -12.92
C VAL A 273 -11.52 12.01 -13.99
N PHE A 274 -10.76 11.38 -14.88
CA PHE A 274 -11.31 10.57 -15.97
C PHE A 274 -11.78 9.18 -15.51
N ARG A 275 -11.22 8.64 -14.40
CA ARG A 275 -11.50 7.30 -13.88
C ARG A 275 -11.68 7.26 -12.37
N PRO A 276 -12.75 7.84 -11.81
CA PRO A 276 -12.99 7.90 -10.36
C PRO A 276 -13.18 6.52 -9.71
N GLN A 277 -13.43 5.47 -10.51
CA GLN A 277 -13.57 4.09 -10.02
C GLN A 277 -12.26 3.29 -10.03
N GLY A 278 -11.15 3.90 -10.44
CA GLY A 278 -9.86 3.26 -10.64
C GLY A 278 -9.73 2.54 -11.99
N ILE A 279 -8.51 2.10 -12.29
CA ILE A 279 -8.17 1.46 -13.58
C ILE A 279 -8.77 0.05 -13.67
N VAL A 280 -8.78 -0.69 -12.55
CA VAL A 280 -9.33 -2.04 -12.45
C VAL A 280 -10.64 -2.00 -11.67
N GLY A 281 -11.76 -1.88 -12.38
CA GLY A 281 -13.12 -1.88 -11.79
C GLY A 281 -13.62 -3.28 -11.42
N ARG A 282 -14.80 -3.38 -10.77
CA ARG A 282 -15.46 -4.64 -10.35
C ARG A 282 -15.73 -5.65 -11.50
N GLY A 283 -15.56 -5.27 -12.76
CA GLY A 283 -15.76 -6.10 -13.96
C GLY A 283 -14.46 -6.55 -14.65
N GLY A 284 -13.30 -6.48 -13.98
CA GLY A 284 -12.00 -6.73 -14.62
C GLY A 284 -11.54 -5.52 -15.46
N LEU A 285 -10.67 -5.72 -16.45
CA LEU A 285 -10.25 -4.71 -17.44
C LEU A 285 -11.41 -4.29 -18.37
N ALA A 286 -12.58 -3.97 -17.80
CA ALA A 286 -13.70 -3.48 -18.58
C ALA A 286 -13.36 -2.07 -19.07
N LEU A 287 -13.25 -1.90 -20.37
CA LEU A 287 -13.26 -0.61 -21.07
C LEU A 287 -14.48 0.19 -20.59
N VAL A 288 -14.25 1.13 -19.67
CA VAL A 288 -15.30 1.86 -18.97
C VAL A 288 -16.04 2.74 -19.96
N ARG A 289 -17.33 2.52 -20.08
CA ARG A 289 -18.24 3.50 -20.67
C ARG A 289 -18.23 4.76 -19.81
N PRO A 290 -17.96 5.93 -20.38
CA PRO A 290 -18.01 7.20 -19.66
C PRO A 290 -19.40 7.41 -19.04
N SER A 291 -19.48 8.04 -17.88
CA SER A 291 -20.73 8.28 -17.15
C SER A 291 -21.77 9.12 -17.92
N TRP A 292 -21.34 9.84 -18.96
CA TRP A 292 -22.19 10.61 -19.89
C TRP A 292 -22.77 9.79 -21.04
N TRP A 293 -22.39 8.49 -21.19
CA TRP A 293 -23.01 7.63 -22.21
C TRP A 293 -24.43 7.28 -21.80
N PRO A 294 -25.45 7.57 -22.63
CA PRO A 294 -26.84 7.32 -22.29
C PRO A 294 -27.04 5.83 -21.97
N ARG A 295 -27.58 5.55 -20.79
CA ARG A 295 -28.07 4.21 -20.46
C ARG A 295 -29.19 3.89 -21.44
N ALA A 296 -29.03 2.80 -22.21
CA ALA A 296 -30.14 2.26 -22.97
C ALA A 296 -31.28 2.03 -21.98
N ARG A 297 -32.39 2.78 -22.16
CA ARG A 297 -33.59 2.57 -21.36
C ARG A 297 -34.00 1.12 -21.55
N ALA A 298 -34.06 0.37 -20.45
CA ALA A 298 -34.70 -0.93 -20.46
C ALA A 298 -36.13 -0.65 -20.95
N VAL A 299 -36.47 -1.12 -22.14
CA VAL A 299 -37.82 -1.11 -22.66
C VAL A 299 -38.62 -1.95 -21.69
N SER A 300 -39.46 -1.31 -20.87
CA SER A 300 -40.47 -1.99 -20.06
C SER A 300 -41.34 -2.82 -20.99
N ALA A 301 -41.30 -4.14 -20.82
CA ALA A 301 -42.23 -5.02 -21.51
C ALA A 301 -43.69 -4.56 -21.26
N PRO A 302 -44.57 -4.53 -22.27
CA PRO A 302 -45.94 -4.18 -22.07
C PRO A 302 -46.58 -5.20 -21.11
N GLN A 303 -47.17 -4.71 -20.03
CA GLN A 303 -48.07 -5.50 -19.19
C GLN A 303 -49.28 -5.86 -20.04
N THR A 304 -49.32 -7.09 -20.49
CA THR A 304 -50.58 -7.67 -21.04
C THR A 304 -51.52 -7.91 -19.88
N GLY A 305 -52.65 -7.21 -19.91
CA GLY A 305 -53.74 -7.29 -18.99
C GLY A 305 -54.46 -8.66 -18.95
#